data_489a7595ce7602eaab28f084f6cc6c17
#
_entry.id   489a7595ce7602eaab28f084f6cc6c17
#
_cell.length_a   1.000
_cell.length_b   1.000
_cell.length_c   1.000
_cell.angle_alpha   90.00
_cell.angle_beta   90.00
_cell.angle_gamma   90.00
#
_symmetry.space_group_name_H-M   'P 1'
#
loop_
_entity.id
_entity.type
_entity.pdbx_description
1 polymer ?
#
loop_
_entity_poly.entity_id
_entity_poly.type
_entity_poly.pdbx_seq_one_letter_code
_entity_poly.pdbx_strand_id
1 'polypeptide(L)'
;MSDYDNDGNVGFAMVEAREIDSIGTAGIIKRIVDRVGTTDPVYLSIDIDTLDPAFAPATGTPETGGWSTRELRTILRGLEGVNFVGADIVEVAPAYDTNAELTTMAAADILFEVMSLFVKKGPLSLLGAPGKSSEL
;
A
#
# COMPACT_ATOMS: atom_id res chain seq x y z
N MET A 1 -1.35 -19.04 22.57
CA MET A 1 -1.14 -18.76 21.16
C MET A 1 -1.16 -17.25 21.04
N SER A 2 -0.10 -16.63 20.62
CA SER A 2 -0.09 -15.17 20.42
C SER A 2 -0.88 -14.82 19.16
N ASP A 3 -1.30 -13.56 19.02
CA ASP A 3 -1.98 -13.12 17.80
C ASP A 3 -1.11 -13.35 16.56
N TYR A 4 0.20 -13.16 16.68
CA TYR A 4 1.18 -13.47 15.62
C TYR A 4 1.19 -14.93 15.18
N ASP A 5 1.09 -15.88 16.14
CA ASP A 5 1.02 -17.30 15.79
C ASP A 5 -0.24 -17.61 15.02
N ASN A 6 -1.36 -16.95 15.39
CA ASN A 6 -2.64 -17.12 14.73
C ASN A 6 -2.61 -16.57 13.31
N ASP A 7 -2.08 -15.39 13.11
CA ASP A 7 -1.95 -14.73 11.79
C ASP A 7 -1.10 -15.58 10.84
N GLY A 8 0.04 -16.09 11.31
CA GLY A 8 0.86 -17.00 10.53
C GLY A 8 0.13 -18.27 10.12
N ASN A 9 -0.70 -18.85 11.00
CA ASN A 9 -1.47 -20.05 10.72
C ASN A 9 -2.56 -19.85 9.64
N VAL A 10 -3.09 -18.63 9.50
CA VAL A 10 -4.07 -18.29 8.46
C VAL A 10 -3.42 -17.67 7.21
N GLY A 11 -2.10 -17.63 7.16
CA GLY A 11 -1.35 -17.28 5.95
C GLY A 11 -0.95 -15.81 5.83
N PHE A 12 -1.10 -14.98 6.87
CA PHE A 12 -0.57 -13.62 6.88
C PHE A 12 0.95 -13.64 7.00
N ALA A 13 1.60 -12.76 6.23
CA ALA A 13 3.01 -12.43 6.39
C ALA A 13 3.09 -11.00 6.92
N MET A 14 3.50 -10.84 8.16
CA MET A 14 3.55 -9.55 8.82
C MET A 14 4.88 -8.85 8.63
N VAL A 15 4.82 -7.53 8.45
CA VAL A 15 5.96 -6.62 8.49
C VAL A 15 5.56 -5.47 9.40
N GLU A 16 6.17 -5.39 10.56
CA GLU A 16 5.84 -4.37 11.54
C GLU A 16 6.40 -2.99 11.14
N ALA A 17 5.67 -1.91 11.48
CA ALA A 17 6.10 -0.54 11.17
C ALA A 17 7.52 -0.23 11.65
N ARG A 18 7.89 -0.68 12.88
CA ARG A 18 9.21 -0.49 13.47
C ARG A 18 10.37 -1.17 12.72
N GLU A 19 10.08 -2.16 11.88
CA GLU A 19 11.13 -2.83 11.12
C GLU A 19 11.79 -1.91 10.10
N ILE A 20 11.14 -0.81 9.73
CA ILE A 20 11.69 0.20 8.83
C ILE A 20 13.02 0.79 9.35
N ASP A 21 13.18 0.86 10.67
CA ASP A 21 14.41 1.38 11.28
C ASP A 21 15.63 0.48 11.01
N SER A 22 15.40 -0.81 10.83
CA SER A 22 16.44 -1.80 10.60
C SER A 22 16.66 -2.17 9.15
N ILE A 23 15.59 -2.25 8.34
CA ILE A 23 15.67 -2.70 6.94
C ILE A 23 15.37 -1.59 5.93
N GLY A 24 14.92 -0.43 6.39
CA GLY A 24 14.55 0.70 5.55
C GLY A 24 13.35 0.43 4.63
N THR A 25 12.94 1.44 3.89
CA THR A 25 11.86 1.30 2.89
C THR A 25 12.19 0.26 1.83
N ALA A 26 13.45 0.13 1.44
CA ALA A 26 13.89 -0.87 0.45
C ALA A 26 13.68 -2.30 0.96
N GLY A 27 13.94 -2.57 2.24
CA GLY A 27 13.68 -3.87 2.85
C GLY A 27 12.19 -4.19 2.94
N ILE A 28 11.34 -3.21 3.28
CA ILE A 28 9.89 -3.35 3.29
C ILE A 28 9.38 -3.70 1.88
N ILE A 29 9.78 -2.92 0.86
CA ILE A 29 9.41 -3.16 -0.54
C ILE A 29 9.80 -4.58 -0.96
N LYS A 30 11.04 -4.98 -0.66
CA LYS A 30 11.52 -6.32 -1.00
C LYS A 30 10.65 -7.42 -0.37
N ARG A 31 10.30 -7.32 0.90
CA ARG A 31 9.45 -8.31 1.59
C ARG A 31 8.06 -8.39 0.96
N ILE A 32 7.46 -7.24 0.63
CA ILE A 32 6.16 -7.22 -0.03
C ILE A 32 6.25 -7.91 -1.39
N VAL A 33 7.20 -7.52 -2.24
CA VAL A 33 7.36 -8.07 -3.58
C VAL A 33 7.70 -9.56 -3.53
N ASP A 34 8.58 -9.98 -2.63
CA ASP A 34 8.90 -11.40 -2.44
C ASP A 34 7.66 -12.23 -2.05
N ARG A 35 6.72 -11.64 -1.30
CA ARG A 35 5.50 -12.31 -0.85
C ARG A 35 4.41 -12.38 -1.90
N VAL A 36 4.15 -11.29 -2.61
CA VAL A 36 3.02 -11.19 -3.55
C VAL A 36 3.41 -11.48 -5.00
N GLY A 37 4.69 -11.36 -5.33
CA GLY A 37 5.16 -11.51 -6.71
C GLY A 37 4.72 -10.36 -7.62
N THR A 38 4.85 -10.61 -8.93
CA THR A 38 4.51 -9.61 -9.97
C THR A 38 3.49 -10.11 -10.98
N THR A 39 3.05 -11.37 -10.88
CA THR A 39 2.17 -12.03 -11.85
C THR A 39 0.74 -12.18 -11.36
N ASP A 40 0.58 -12.62 -10.12
CA ASP A 40 -0.74 -12.87 -9.55
C ASP A 40 -1.48 -11.54 -9.27
N PRO A 41 -2.83 -11.52 -9.38
CA PRO A 41 -3.59 -10.31 -9.10
C PRO A 41 -3.51 -9.94 -7.62
N VAL A 42 -3.16 -8.69 -7.35
CA VAL A 42 -3.02 -8.14 -5.99
C VAL A 42 -4.02 -7.01 -5.78
N TYR A 43 -4.75 -7.08 -4.67
CA TYR A 43 -5.56 -5.97 -4.17
C TYR A 43 -4.78 -5.23 -3.08
N LEU A 44 -4.72 -3.90 -3.18
CA LEU A 44 -4.01 -3.06 -2.23
C LEU A 44 -5.02 -2.32 -1.35
N SER A 45 -5.03 -2.60 -0.05
CA SER A 45 -5.78 -1.81 0.93
C SER A 45 -4.81 -1.01 1.78
N ILE A 46 -5.05 0.29 1.88
CA ILE A 46 -4.22 1.21 2.66
C ILE A 46 -5.07 1.81 3.76
N ASP A 47 -4.80 1.39 4.99
CA ASP A 47 -5.36 2.02 6.16
C ASP A 47 -4.57 3.28 6.47
N ILE A 48 -5.26 4.43 6.64
CA ILE A 48 -4.59 5.70 6.84
C ILE A 48 -3.86 5.77 8.19
N ASP A 49 -4.26 4.96 9.16
CA ASP A 49 -3.64 4.90 10.48
C ASP A 49 -2.28 4.16 10.49
N THR A 50 -1.87 3.57 9.36
CA THR A 50 -0.48 3.14 9.16
C THR A 50 0.51 4.33 9.20
N LEU A 51 0.02 5.54 8.99
CA LEU A 51 0.79 6.77 9.15
C LEU A 51 0.76 7.24 10.62
N ASP A 52 1.92 7.74 11.08
CA ASP A 52 1.98 8.39 12.39
C ASP A 52 0.99 9.57 12.47
N PRO A 53 0.32 9.78 13.63
CA PRO A 53 -0.62 10.89 13.84
C PRO A 53 -0.02 12.28 13.61
N ALA A 54 1.31 12.42 13.60
CA ALA A 54 1.97 13.65 13.17
C ALA A 54 1.69 13.99 11.70
N PHE A 55 1.33 13.02 10.87
CA PHE A 55 1.04 13.16 9.44
C PHE A 55 -0.42 12.92 9.09
N ALA A 56 -1.11 12.04 9.82
CA ALA A 56 -2.49 11.67 9.57
C ALA A 56 -3.27 11.46 10.88
N PRO A 57 -3.60 12.55 11.62
CA PRO A 57 -4.26 12.44 12.91
C PRO A 57 -5.75 12.05 12.83
N ALA A 58 -6.41 12.25 11.69
CA ALA A 58 -7.86 12.08 11.56
C ALA A 58 -8.25 10.66 11.14
N THR A 59 -8.17 9.75 12.08
CA THR A 59 -8.60 8.36 11.97
C THR A 59 -9.24 7.92 13.28
N GLY A 60 -9.90 6.77 13.28
CA GLY A 60 -10.57 6.22 14.48
C GLY A 60 -9.60 5.67 15.51
N THR A 61 -8.49 5.09 15.08
CA THR A 61 -7.51 4.39 15.91
C THR A 61 -6.07 4.84 15.62
N PRO A 62 -5.73 6.12 15.90
CA PRO A 62 -4.39 6.63 15.61
C PRO A 62 -3.34 5.92 16.47
N GLU A 63 -2.28 5.43 15.84
CA GLU A 63 -1.17 4.74 16.48
C GLU A 63 0.14 5.53 16.33
N THR A 64 0.79 5.83 17.45
CA THR A 64 2.10 6.51 17.43
C THR A 64 3.22 5.57 16.99
N GLY A 65 4.18 6.10 16.25
CA GLY A 65 5.28 5.30 15.69
C GLY A 65 4.97 4.68 14.34
N GLY A 66 3.91 5.14 13.68
CA GLY A 66 3.59 4.82 12.30
C GLY A 66 4.59 5.44 11.30
N TRP A 67 4.40 5.16 10.03
CA TRP A 67 5.27 5.69 8.98
C TRP A 67 5.00 7.18 8.70
N SER A 68 6.00 7.86 8.18
CA SER A 68 5.80 9.17 7.58
C SER A 68 5.14 9.03 6.20
N THR A 69 4.49 10.09 5.73
CA THR A 69 3.97 10.16 4.36
C THR A 69 5.06 9.92 3.32
N ARG A 70 6.30 10.39 3.59
CA ARG A 70 7.44 10.18 2.69
C ARG A 70 7.84 8.71 2.59
N GLU A 71 7.84 7.96 3.69
CA GLU A 71 8.15 6.53 3.70
C GLU A 71 7.09 5.74 2.96
N LEU A 72 5.81 5.97 3.23
CA LEU A 72 4.71 5.32 2.52
C LEU A 72 4.77 5.58 1.01
N ARG A 73 4.99 6.83 0.58
CA ARG A 73 5.19 7.17 -0.84
C ARG A 73 6.35 6.41 -1.45
N THR A 74 7.47 6.30 -0.75
CA THR A 74 8.64 5.56 -1.22
C THR A 74 8.31 4.08 -1.39
N ILE A 75 7.57 3.50 -0.44
CA ILE A 75 7.12 2.11 -0.50
C ILE A 75 6.20 1.93 -1.71
N LEU A 76 5.15 2.74 -1.85
CA LEU A 76 4.21 2.64 -2.97
C LEU A 76 4.92 2.70 -4.33
N ARG A 77 5.81 3.66 -4.51
CA ARG A 77 6.61 3.77 -5.75
C ARG A 77 7.49 2.56 -6.00
N GLY A 78 8.02 1.96 -4.95
CA GLY A 78 8.83 0.75 -5.02
C GLY A 78 8.05 -0.51 -5.38
N LEU A 79 6.71 -0.47 -5.32
CA LEU A 79 5.83 -1.56 -5.73
C LEU A 79 5.45 -1.48 -7.23
N GLU A 80 6.08 -0.60 -7.99
CA GLU A 80 5.93 -0.58 -9.45
C GLU A 80 6.29 -1.95 -10.03
N GLY A 81 5.42 -2.51 -10.85
CA GLY A 81 5.56 -3.86 -11.42
C GLY A 81 4.73 -4.94 -10.72
N VAL A 82 4.21 -4.69 -9.53
CA VAL A 82 3.21 -5.57 -8.90
C VAL A 82 1.91 -5.53 -9.69
N ASN A 83 1.26 -6.70 -9.82
CA ASN A 83 0.03 -6.81 -10.60
C ASN A 83 -1.20 -6.33 -9.81
N PHE A 84 -1.27 -5.03 -9.50
CA PHE A 84 -2.43 -4.45 -8.84
C PHE A 84 -3.67 -4.48 -9.74
N VAL A 85 -4.79 -4.99 -9.22
CA VAL A 85 -6.09 -5.08 -9.90
C VAL A 85 -7.18 -4.23 -9.24
N GLY A 86 -6.95 -3.77 -8.02
CA GLY A 86 -7.82 -2.88 -7.27
C GLY A 86 -7.09 -2.31 -6.07
N ALA A 87 -7.60 -1.20 -5.54
CA ALA A 87 -7.09 -0.60 -4.32
C ALA A 87 -8.18 0.20 -3.61
N ASP A 88 -8.03 0.37 -2.31
CA ASP A 88 -8.78 1.34 -1.50
C ASP A 88 -7.88 2.06 -0.50
N ILE A 89 -8.40 3.15 0.06
CA ILE A 89 -7.83 3.88 1.19
C ILE A 89 -8.94 4.00 2.21
N VAL A 90 -8.71 3.46 3.40
CA VAL A 90 -9.74 3.32 4.43
C VAL A 90 -9.40 4.09 5.69
N GLU A 91 -10.36 4.16 6.62
CA GLU A 91 -10.26 4.75 7.95
C GLU A 91 -9.98 6.27 7.98
N VAL A 92 -10.09 6.98 6.86
CA VAL A 92 -10.04 8.45 6.87
C VAL A 92 -11.30 9.00 7.54
N ALA A 93 -11.15 9.79 8.60
CA ALA A 93 -12.24 10.40 9.36
C ALA A 93 -12.21 11.95 9.23
N PRO A 94 -12.72 12.53 8.14
CA PRO A 94 -12.57 13.96 7.85
C PRO A 94 -13.12 14.88 8.94
N ALA A 95 -14.14 14.42 9.69
CA ALA A 95 -14.72 15.17 10.80
C ALA A 95 -13.73 15.43 11.96
N TYR A 96 -12.68 14.65 12.05
CA TYR A 96 -11.62 14.77 13.07
C TYR A 96 -10.36 15.46 12.53
N ASP A 97 -10.36 15.87 11.24
CA ASP A 97 -9.18 16.43 10.62
C ASP A 97 -8.88 17.85 11.15
N THR A 98 -7.65 18.25 10.97
CA THR A 98 -7.20 19.61 11.32
C THR A 98 -7.82 20.64 10.39
N ASN A 99 -7.79 21.92 10.78
CA ASN A 99 -8.23 23.01 9.90
C ASN A 99 -7.45 23.09 8.58
N ALA A 100 -6.26 22.47 8.52
CA ALA A 100 -5.45 22.37 7.33
C ALA A 100 -5.69 21.08 6.52
N GLU A 101 -6.65 20.26 6.92
CA GLU A 101 -7.04 19.01 6.24
C GLU A 101 -5.83 18.07 6.02
N LEU A 102 -4.97 17.95 7.02
CA LEU A 102 -3.69 17.25 6.92
C LEU A 102 -3.86 15.78 6.51
N THR A 103 -4.80 15.07 7.14
CA THR A 103 -5.09 13.67 6.84
C THR A 103 -5.74 13.49 5.48
N THR A 104 -6.68 14.38 5.15
CA THR A 104 -7.34 14.41 3.84
C THR A 104 -6.31 14.62 2.71
N MET A 105 -5.36 15.54 2.92
CA MET A 105 -4.27 15.76 1.96
C MET A 105 -3.35 14.54 1.84
N ALA A 106 -3.03 13.89 2.96
CA ALA A 106 -2.22 12.67 2.94
C ALA A 106 -2.93 11.55 2.16
N ALA A 107 -4.23 11.35 2.38
CA ALA A 107 -5.04 10.38 1.65
C ALA A 107 -5.11 10.70 0.15
N ALA A 108 -5.27 11.98 -0.23
CA ALA A 108 -5.28 12.40 -1.62
C ALA A 108 -3.93 12.17 -2.32
N ASP A 109 -2.82 12.40 -1.62
CA ASP A 109 -1.46 12.12 -2.14
C ASP A 109 -1.24 10.61 -2.33
N ILE A 110 -1.67 9.80 -1.38
CA ILE A 110 -1.64 8.33 -1.49
C ILE A 110 -2.47 7.86 -2.69
N LEU A 111 -3.69 8.39 -2.86
CA LEU A 111 -4.54 8.08 -4.00
C LEU A 111 -3.83 8.41 -5.33
N PHE A 112 -3.16 9.55 -5.40
CA PHE A 112 -2.40 9.94 -6.60
C PHE A 112 -1.27 8.94 -6.90
N GLU A 113 -0.52 8.49 -5.90
CA GLU A 113 0.54 7.48 -6.07
C GLU A 113 -0.07 6.14 -6.55
N VAL A 114 -1.16 5.69 -5.95
CA VAL A 114 -1.86 4.46 -6.34
C VAL A 114 -2.37 4.55 -7.77
N MET A 115 -3.05 5.64 -8.15
CA MET A 115 -3.51 5.85 -9.53
C MET A 115 -2.34 5.86 -10.52
N SER A 116 -1.20 6.45 -10.12
CA SER A 116 0.01 6.46 -10.95
C SER A 116 0.54 5.05 -11.23
N LEU A 117 0.48 4.13 -10.25
CA LEU A 117 0.83 2.72 -10.44
C LEU A 117 -0.08 2.05 -11.47
N PHE A 118 -1.41 2.27 -11.40
CA PHE A 118 -2.36 1.73 -12.38
C PHE A 118 -2.14 2.29 -13.78
N VAL A 119 -1.91 3.59 -13.92
CA VAL A 119 -1.68 4.23 -15.23
C VAL A 119 -0.39 3.69 -15.86
N LYS A 120 0.68 3.54 -15.09
CA LYS A 120 1.94 2.99 -15.60
C LYS A 120 1.81 1.55 -16.06
N LYS A 121 1.00 0.75 -15.37
CA LYS A 121 0.69 -0.63 -15.75
C LYS A 121 -0.07 -0.71 -17.08
N GLY A 122 -0.90 0.28 -17.38
CA GLY A 122 -1.76 0.32 -18.56
C GLY A 122 -3.04 -0.49 -18.42
N PRO A 123 -3.87 -0.53 -19.47
CA PRO A 123 -5.16 -1.21 -19.45
C PRO A 123 -5.03 -2.71 -19.20
N LEU A 124 -5.89 -3.27 -18.35
CA LEU A 124 -5.93 -4.71 -18.05
C LEU A 124 -6.14 -5.59 -19.29
N SER A 125 -6.81 -5.07 -20.32
CA SER A 125 -7.04 -5.77 -21.59
C SER A 125 -5.78 -6.10 -22.38
N LEU A 126 -4.65 -5.45 -22.06
CA LEU A 126 -3.35 -5.73 -22.71
C LEU A 126 -2.58 -6.87 -22.04
N LEU A 127 -2.99 -7.30 -20.87
CA LEU A 127 -2.30 -8.31 -20.07
C LEU A 127 -2.77 -9.75 -20.33
N GLY A 128 -3.76 -9.97 -21.18
CA GLY A 128 -4.37 -11.28 -21.37
C GLY A 128 -4.92 -11.56 -22.78
N ALA A 129 -4.61 -10.74 -23.78
CA ALA A 129 -4.95 -11.12 -25.14
C ALA A 129 -4.02 -12.28 -25.56
N PRO A 130 -4.52 -13.51 -25.79
CA PRO A 130 -3.72 -14.53 -26.43
C PRO A 130 -3.25 -13.96 -27.77
N GLY A 131 -1.92 -13.99 -27.99
CA GLY A 131 -1.36 -13.51 -29.22
C GLY A 131 -2.14 -14.07 -30.41
N LYS A 132 -2.70 -13.20 -31.25
CA LYS A 132 -3.14 -13.62 -32.57
C LYS A 132 -1.91 -14.18 -33.25
N SER A 133 -1.82 -15.48 -33.35
CA SER A 133 -0.92 -16.13 -34.28
C SER A 133 -1.15 -15.44 -35.63
N SER A 134 -0.15 -14.77 -36.14
CA SER A 134 -0.11 -14.32 -37.51
C SER A 134 -0.08 -15.58 -38.40
N GLU A 135 -1.25 -16.05 -38.76
CA GLU A 135 -1.39 -16.83 -39.99
C GLU A 135 -1.55 -15.83 -41.11
N LEU A 136 -0.49 -15.66 -41.86
CA LEU A 136 -0.45 -15.61 -43.33
C LEU A 136 0.99 -15.67 -43.78
#